data_08ad33703f4a486847846329043c6f92
#
_entry.id   08ad33703f4a486847846329043c6f92
#
_cell.length_a   1.000
_cell.length_b   1.000
_cell.length_c   1.000
_cell.angle_alpha   90.00
_cell.angle_beta   90.00
_cell.angle_gamma   90.00
#
_symmetry.space_group_name_H-M   'P 1'
#
loop_
_entity.id
_entity.type
_entity.pdbx_description
1 polymer ?
#
loop_
_entity_poly.entity_id
_entity_poly.type
_entity_poly.pdbx_seq_one_letter_code
_entity_poly.pdbx_strand_id
1 'polypeptide(L)'
;RVLFRSAYVDNTAGDGVSFIDAIYYATVTVTTTGYGDITPVLPHARLLNALLITPLRIGFLVVLVGTTIEVLANQGSRSIRDSIWRKKMRNHVVVIGYGTKGRSAVNTLRRQGETAERIVVIDSDAVAVNEANMDGLAAFQGDATRRELLRRAEVSKARQVIICLDRDDAAVLSTLTVRQLNPTAGVI
;
A
#
# COMPACT_ATOMS: atom_id res chain seq x y z
N ARG A 1 11.30 40.00 13.36
CA ARG A 1 12.77 39.84 13.48
C ARG A 1 13.30 40.23 14.86
N VAL A 2 12.89 41.37 15.39
CA VAL A 2 13.33 41.86 16.72
C VAL A 2 12.78 41.02 17.88
N LEU A 3 11.51 40.58 17.81
CA LEU A 3 10.85 39.77 18.86
C LEU A 3 11.49 38.40 19.07
N PHE A 4 11.99 37.78 18.02
CA PHE A 4 12.64 36.47 18.14
C PHE A 4 14.01 36.57 18.82
N ARG A 5 14.79 37.59 18.48
CA ARG A 5 16.13 37.86 19.05
C ARG A 5 16.14 38.13 20.56
N SER A 6 15.06 38.68 21.11
CA SER A 6 14.94 38.96 22.55
C SER A 6 14.25 37.83 23.33
N ALA A 7 13.52 36.96 22.65
CA ALA A 7 12.73 35.88 23.27
C ALA A 7 13.50 34.57 23.43
N TYR A 8 14.55 34.36 22.64
CA TYR A 8 15.40 33.18 22.64
C TYR A 8 16.84 33.57 22.90
N VAL A 9 17.58 32.71 23.59
CA VAL A 9 19.01 32.86 23.86
C VAL A 9 19.76 31.67 23.31
N ASP A 10 20.84 31.95 22.60
CA ASP A 10 21.88 30.96 22.27
C ASP A 10 22.85 30.88 23.46
N ASN A 11 22.86 29.74 24.11
CA ASN A 11 23.71 29.48 25.27
C ASN A 11 25.18 29.20 24.89
N THR A 12 25.47 29.04 23.61
CA THR A 12 26.82 28.72 23.11
C THR A 12 27.56 29.92 22.54
N ALA A 13 26.87 30.80 21.79
CA ALA A 13 27.52 31.92 21.09
C ALA A 13 27.42 33.26 21.84
N GLY A 14 26.40 33.47 22.67
CA GLY A 14 26.25 34.68 23.52
C GLY A 14 25.94 35.99 22.78
N ASP A 15 25.80 35.98 21.47
CA ASP A 15 25.65 37.18 20.61
C ASP A 15 24.21 37.39 20.06
N GLY A 16 23.28 36.59 20.57
CA GLY A 16 21.86 36.62 20.17
C GLY A 16 21.58 35.78 18.92
N VAL A 17 20.32 35.39 18.77
CA VAL A 17 19.87 34.41 17.76
C VAL A 17 19.78 35.03 16.37
N SER A 18 20.51 34.50 15.41
CA SER A 18 20.50 34.88 13.99
C SER A 18 19.31 34.20 13.25
N PHE A 19 19.13 34.53 11.97
CA PHE A 19 18.14 33.85 11.14
C PHE A 19 18.52 32.38 10.87
N ILE A 20 19.79 32.08 10.75
CA ILE A 20 20.29 30.72 10.56
C ILE A 20 20.03 29.88 11.81
N ASP A 21 20.27 30.47 12.99
CA ASP A 21 19.99 29.82 14.28
C ASP A 21 18.49 29.54 14.48
N ALA A 22 17.63 30.41 13.94
CA ALA A 22 16.20 30.19 13.97
C ALA A 22 15.77 28.98 13.09
N ILE A 23 16.37 28.83 11.90
CA ILE A 23 16.16 27.66 11.04
C ILE A 23 16.69 26.39 11.73
N TYR A 24 17.88 26.46 12.26
CA TYR A 24 18.49 25.38 13.02
C TYR A 24 17.61 24.97 14.19
N TYR A 25 17.18 25.91 15.04
CA TYR A 25 16.28 25.66 16.16
C TYR A 25 14.97 25.01 15.72
N ALA A 26 14.35 25.51 14.65
CA ALA A 26 13.12 24.93 14.12
C ALA A 26 13.33 23.48 13.69
N THR A 27 14.41 23.20 12.96
CA THR A 27 14.75 21.86 12.48
C THR A 27 15.00 20.88 13.64
N VAL A 28 15.85 21.27 14.60
CA VAL A 28 16.18 20.46 15.77
C VAL A 28 14.96 20.23 16.67
N THR A 29 14.07 21.22 16.74
CA THR A 29 12.82 21.13 17.51
C THR A 29 11.81 20.19 16.83
N VAL A 30 11.59 20.33 15.52
CA VAL A 30 10.65 19.47 14.78
C VAL A 30 11.11 18.01 14.76
N THR A 31 12.42 17.76 14.60
CA THR A 31 12.99 16.41 14.62
C THR A 31 13.06 15.80 16.02
N THR A 32 12.63 16.52 17.06
CA THR A 32 12.66 16.10 18.47
C THR A 32 14.05 15.87 19.07
N THR A 33 15.11 16.34 18.42
CA THR A 33 16.49 16.20 18.91
C THR A 33 16.71 17.07 20.16
N GLY A 34 16.35 18.38 20.09
CA GLY A 34 16.31 19.28 21.24
C GLY A 34 17.62 19.43 22.02
N TYR A 35 18.71 19.83 21.38
CA TYR A 35 20.03 19.96 22.05
C TYR A 35 20.02 20.92 23.25
N GLY A 36 19.06 21.86 23.31
CA GLY A 36 18.96 22.82 24.42
C GLY A 36 19.98 23.97 24.36
N ASP A 37 20.67 24.10 23.26
CA ASP A 37 21.61 25.18 22.97
C ASP A 37 20.87 26.52 22.75
N ILE A 38 19.77 26.49 22.00
CA ILE A 38 18.86 27.62 21.82
C ILE A 38 17.58 27.36 22.60
N THR A 39 17.26 28.25 23.53
CA THR A 39 16.10 28.07 24.41
C THR A 39 15.25 29.33 24.55
N PRO A 40 13.90 29.20 24.70
CA PRO A 40 13.04 30.32 25.01
C PRO A 40 13.22 30.77 26.45
N VAL A 41 13.54 32.05 26.65
CA VAL A 41 13.75 32.63 27.98
C VAL A 41 12.53 33.39 28.47
N LEU A 42 11.80 34.09 27.60
CA LEU A 42 10.64 34.87 27.98
C LEU A 42 9.40 34.00 28.23
N PRO A 43 8.55 34.32 29.23
CA PRO A 43 7.37 33.51 29.59
C PRO A 43 6.41 33.30 28.41
N HIS A 44 6.18 34.34 27.59
CA HIS A 44 5.30 34.24 26.41
C HIS A 44 5.91 33.31 25.31
N ALA A 45 7.23 33.33 25.14
CA ALA A 45 7.89 32.40 24.20
C ALA A 45 7.80 30.95 24.66
N ARG A 46 7.93 30.71 25.95
CA ARG A 46 7.73 29.37 26.55
C ARG A 46 6.29 28.89 26.39
N LEU A 47 5.32 29.80 26.60
CA LEU A 47 3.91 29.46 26.42
C LEU A 47 3.60 29.12 24.95
N LEU A 48 4.14 29.87 23.99
CA LEU A 48 4.00 29.63 22.57
C LEU A 48 4.61 28.29 22.15
N ASN A 49 5.79 27.96 22.69
CA ASN A 49 6.39 26.65 22.45
C ASN A 49 5.51 25.53 23.00
N ALA A 50 4.98 25.68 24.20
CA ALA A 50 4.17 24.63 24.84
C ALA A 50 2.83 24.43 24.14
N LEU A 51 2.14 25.51 23.77
CA LEU A 51 0.77 25.43 23.26
C LEU A 51 0.69 25.29 21.72
N LEU A 52 1.68 25.77 20.98
CA LEU A 52 1.65 25.74 19.52
C LEU A 52 2.72 24.78 18.95
N ILE A 53 3.98 24.99 19.31
CA ILE A 53 5.09 24.24 18.68
C ILE A 53 5.06 22.77 19.11
N THR A 54 4.80 22.50 20.39
CA THR A 54 4.77 21.10 20.88
C THR A 54 3.66 20.26 20.26
N PRO A 55 2.39 20.70 20.20
CA PRO A 55 1.34 19.96 19.51
C PRO A 55 1.60 19.80 18.01
N LEU A 56 2.11 20.85 17.34
CA LEU A 56 2.46 20.79 15.92
C LEU A 56 3.54 19.75 15.64
N ARG A 57 4.57 19.67 16.48
CA ARG A 57 5.63 18.67 16.43
C ARG A 57 5.09 17.25 16.60
N ILE A 58 4.21 17.03 17.57
CA ILE A 58 3.57 15.73 17.81
C ILE A 58 2.73 15.34 16.60
N GLY A 59 1.93 16.27 16.06
CA GLY A 59 1.15 16.04 14.86
C GLY A 59 2.01 15.65 13.65
N PHE A 60 3.12 16.34 13.44
CA PHE A 60 4.09 16.01 12.39
C PHE A 60 4.63 14.58 12.53
N LEU A 61 5.02 14.18 13.75
CA LEU A 61 5.50 12.81 14.00
C LEU A 61 4.43 11.76 13.78
N VAL A 62 3.19 12.01 14.20
CA VAL A 62 2.08 11.08 13.98
C VAL A 62 1.83 10.87 12.48
N VAL A 63 1.84 11.95 11.70
CA VAL A 63 1.70 11.85 10.24
C VAL A 63 2.88 11.11 9.62
N LEU A 64 4.11 11.44 10.00
CA LEU A 64 5.32 10.80 9.47
C LEU A 64 5.34 9.28 9.76
N VAL A 65 5.06 8.90 11.00
CA VAL A 65 5.03 7.48 11.39
C VAL A 65 3.83 6.77 10.76
N GLY A 66 2.66 7.41 10.75
CA GLY A 66 1.45 6.85 10.16
C GLY A 66 1.61 6.55 8.68
N THR A 67 2.13 7.50 7.89
CA THR A 67 2.39 7.29 6.46
C THR A 67 3.45 6.22 6.21
N THR A 68 4.49 6.16 7.04
CA THR A 68 5.53 5.12 6.94
C THR A 68 4.94 3.73 7.20
N ILE A 69 4.14 3.58 8.26
CA ILE A 69 3.46 2.32 8.59
C ILE A 69 2.50 1.92 7.46
N GLU A 70 1.73 2.85 6.92
CA GLU A 70 0.80 2.58 5.83
C GLU A 70 1.52 2.04 4.58
N VAL A 71 2.62 2.67 4.18
CA VAL A 71 3.44 2.22 3.04
C VAL A 71 4.01 0.82 3.29
N LEU A 72 4.56 0.57 4.48
CA LEU A 72 5.12 -0.74 4.85
C LEU A 72 4.05 -1.83 4.97
N ALA A 73 2.90 -1.52 5.55
CA ALA A 73 1.78 -2.46 5.70
C ALA A 73 1.20 -2.86 4.34
N ASN A 74 1.05 -1.91 3.42
CA ASN A 74 0.56 -2.17 2.07
C ASN A 74 1.52 -3.04 1.24
N GLN A 75 2.83 -2.91 1.43
CA GLN A 75 3.82 -3.76 0.76
C GLN A 75 3.97 -5.14 1.42
N GLY A 76 3.99 -5.21 2.75
CA GLY A 76 4.18 -6.45 3.51
C GLY A 76 2.99 -7.40 3.46
N SER A 77 1.77 -6.89 3.58
CA SER A 77 0.54 -7.70 3.57
C SER A 77 0.32 -8.45 2.26
N ARG A 78 0.75 -7.89 1.14
CA ARG A 78 0.64 -8.55 -0.18
C ARG A 78 1.58 -9.75 -0.29
N SER A 79 2.81 -9.63 0.20
CA SER A 79 3.83 -10.69 0.05
C SER A 79 3.60 -11.89 0.99
N ILE A 80 3.19 -11.66 2.23
CA ILE A 80 2.96 -12.72 3.23
C ILE A 80 1.68 -13.50 2.91
N ARG A 81 0.61 -12.81 2.52
CA ARG A 81 -0.65 -13.44 2.10
C ARG A 81 -0.46 -14.29 0.86
N ASP A 82 0.32 -13.82 -0.12
CA ASP A 82 0.67 -14.57 -1.33
C ASP A 82 1.44 -15.87 -1.03
N SER A 83 2.30 -15.92 -0.03
CA SER A 83 3.12 -17.09 0.28
C SER A 83 2.35 -18.19 1.03
N ILE A 84 1.50 -17.83 1.97
CA ILE A 84 0.64 -18.75 2.71
C ILE A 84 -0.44 -19.33 1.79
N TRP A 85 -0.93 -18.49 0.91
CA TRP A 85 -1.97 -18.80 -0.05
C TRP A 85 -1.50 -19.83 -1.09
N ARG A 86 -0.31 -19.66 -1.67
CA ARG A 86 0.27 -20.59 -2.65
C ARG A 86 0.40 -22.02 -2.16
N LYS A 87 0.66 -22.21 -0.87
CA LYS A 87 0.78 -23.56 -0.28
C LYS A 87 -0.55 -24.31 -0.23
N LYS A 88 -1.66 -23.61 -0.15
CA LYS A 88 -3.02 -24.18 -0.06
C LYS A 88 -3.75 -24.29 -1.42
N MET A 89 -3.26 -23.58 -2.45
CA MET A 89 -3.92 -23.53 -3.75
C MET A 89 -3.70 -24.77 -4.58
N ARG A 90 -4.72 -25.61 -4.61
CA ARG A 90 -4.87 -26.74 -5.53
C ARG A 90 -6.32 -26.85 -5.96
N ASN A 91 -6.55 -27.17 -7.21
CA ASN A 91 -7.90 -27.40 -7.76
C ASN A 91 -8.84 -26.16 -7.65
N HIS A 92 -8.26 -24.98 -7.76
CA HIS A 92 -8.95 -23.68 -7.69
C HIS A 92 -9.39 -23.21 -9.08
N VAL A 93 -10.20 -22.16 -9.12
CA VAL A 93 -10.63 -21.48 -10.33
C VAL A 93 -9.93 -20.13 -10.44
N VAL A 94 -9.38 -19.82 -11.60
CA VAL A 94 -8.80 -18.52 -11.89
C VAL A 94 -9.73 -17.75 -12.82
N VAL A 95 -10.09 -16.52 -12.43
CA VAL A 95 -10.89 -15.61 -13.24
C VAL A 95 -9.99 -14.46 -13.70
N ILE A 96 -9.80 -14.34 -14.99
CA ILE A 96 -8.98 -13.29 -15.62
C ILE A 96 -9.91 -12.21 -16.14
N GLY A 97 -9.81 -11.01 -15.54
CA GLY A 97 -10.73 -9.89 -15.74
C GLY A 97 -11.85 -9.89 -14.68
N TYR A 98 -11.94 -8.82 -13.89
CA TYR A 98 -12.96 -8.65 -12.84
C TYR A 98 -13.91 -7.46 -13.13
N GLY A 99 -14.16 -7.21 -14.42
CA GLY A 99 -15.22 -6.33 -14.90
C GLY A 99 -16.60 -6.97 -14.76
N THR A 100 -17.60 -6.49 -15.49
CA THR A 100 -18.98 -7.00 -15.43
C THR A 100 -19.08 -8.50 -15.65
N LYS A 101 -18.36 -9.03 -16.65
CA LYS A 101 -18.37 -10.46 -16.99
C LYS A 101 -17.71 -11.30 -15.91
N GLY A 102 -16.54 -10.87 -15.40
CA GLY A 102 -15.81 -11.58 -14.35
C GLY A 102 -16.56 -11.64 -13.03
N ARG A 103 -17.21 -10.55 -12.62
CA ARG A 103 -18.09 -10.54 -11.44
C ARG A 103 -19.26 -11.50 -11.59
N SER A 104 -19.87 -11.54 -12.79
CA SER A 104 -20.94 -12.48 -13.07
C SER A 104 -20.46 -13.93 -13.00
N ALA A 105 -19.27 -14.23 -13.54
CA ALA A 105 -18.64 -15.54 -13.45
C ALA A 105 -18.39 -15.95 -12.00
N VAL A 106 -17.80 -15.08 -11.18
CA VAL A 106 -17.58 -15.33 -9.74
C VAL A 106 -18.89 -15.58 -9.00
N ASN A 107 -19.91 -14.77 -9.25
CA ASN A 107 -21.22 -14.97 -8.63
C ASN A 107 -21.83 -16.33 -9.03
N THR A 108 -21.66 -16.75 -10.26
CA THR A 108 -22.12 -18.08 -10.73
C THR A 108 -21.37 -19.21 -10.03
N LEU A 109 -20.03 -19.10 -9.92
CA LEU A 109 -19.21 -20.05 -9.18
C LEU A 109 -19.65 -20.20 -7.71
N ARG A 110 -19.90 -19.08 -7.03
CA ARG A 110 -20.40 -19.06 -5.65
C ARG A 110 -21.76 -19.75 -5.52
N ARG A 111 -22.67 -19.52 -6.46
CA ARG A 111 -23.98 -20.21 -6.48
C ARG A 111 -23.84 -21.72 -6.71
N GLN A 112 -22.80 -22.14 -7.40
CA GLN A 112 -22.47 -23.54 -7.61
C GLN A 112 -21.75 -24.19 -6.40
N GLY A 113 -21.56 -23.45 -5.31
CA GLY A 113 -20.93 -23.93 -4.08
C GLY A 113 -19.42 -23.75 -4.03
N GLU A 114 -18.82 -23.00 -4.96
CA GLU A 114 -17.40 -22.70 -4.87
C GLU A 114 -17.13 -21.68 -3.76
N THR A 115 -16.17 -21.98 -2.90
CA THR A 115 -15.81 -21.09 -1.80
C THR A 115 -14.91 -19.93 -2.31
N ALA A 116 -15.04 -18.76 -1.70
CA ALA A 116 -14.22 -17.59 -2.05
C ALA A 116 -12.71 -17.90 -2.01
N GLU A 117 -12.30 -18.74 -1.08
CA GLU A 117 -10.91 -19.17 -0.90
C GLU A 117 -10.34 -19.94 -2.10
N ARG A 118 -11.21 -20.51 -2.94
CA ARG A 118 -10.82 -21.28 -4.14
C ARG A 118 -10.97 -20.50 -5.43
N ILE A 119 -11.33 -19.23 -5.36
CA ILE A 119 -11.44 -18.37 -6.53
C ILE A 119 -10.31 -17.35 -6.48
N VAL A 120 -9.55 -17.29 -7.55
CA VAL A 120 -8.46 -16.34 -7.78
C VAL A 120 -8.87 -15.39 -8.88
N VAL A 121 -8.66 -14.10 -8.65
CA VAL A 121 -8.93 -13.06 -9.64
C VAL A 121 -7.61 -12.45 -10.11
N ILE A 122 -7.52 -12.17 -11.40
CA ILE A 122 -6.43 -11.39 -12.00
C ILE A 122 -7.06 -10.23 -12.78
N ASP A 123 -6.66 -9.01 -12.47
CA ASP A 123 -7.07 -7.82 -13.24
C ASP A 123 -5.93 -6.80 -13.31
N SER A 124 -5.88 -6.03 -14.38
CA SER A 124 -4.93 -4.93 -14.54
C SER A 124 -5.35 -3.68 -13.75
N ASP A 125 -6.67 -3.50 -13.53
CA ASP A 125 -7.21 -2.37 -12.79
C ASP A 125 -7.10 -2.58 -11.27
N ALA A 126 -6.45 -1.62 -10.61
CA ALA A 126 -6.30 -1.62 -9.15
C ALA A 126 -7.64 -1.52 -8.41
N VAL A 127 -8.63 -0.84 -8.98
CA VAL A 127 -9.97 -0.70 -8.38
C VAL A 127 -10.67 -2.05 -8.38
N ALA A 128 -10.70 -2.74 -9.53
CA ALA A 128 -11.29 -4.07 -9.66
C ALA A 128 -10.63 -5.09 -8.71
N VAL A 129 -9.29 -5.04 -8.58
CA VAL A 129 -8.55 -5.89 -7.65
C VAL A 129 -8.91 -5.60 -6.20
N ASN A 130 -9.04 -4.34 -5.81
CA ASN A 130 -9.45 -3.97 -4.45
C ASN A 130 -10.87 -4.44 -4.13
N GLU A 131 -11.80 -4.29 -5.06
CA GLU A 131 -13.18 -4.79 -4.90
C GLU A 131 -13.20 -6.31 -4.76
N ALA A 132 -12.45 -7.05 -5.58
CA ALA A 132 -12.33 -8.50 -5.44
C ALA A 132 -11.77 -8.91 -4.05
N ASN A 133 -10.79 -8.16 -3.52
CA ASN A 133 -10.26 -8.38 -2.18
C ASN A 133 -11.31 -8.09 -1.08
N MET A 134 -12.13 -7.03 -1.25
CA MET A 134 -13.25 -6.72 -0.34
C MET A 134 -14.31 -7.83 -0.35
N ASP A 135 -14.53 -8.46 -1.50
CA ASP A 135 -15.42 -9.62 -1.67
C ASP A 135 -14.83 -10.91 -1.08
N GLY A 136 -13.65 -10.84 -0.44
CA GLY A 136 -12.96 -11.97 0.18
C GLY A 136 -12.26 -12.90 -0.79
N LEU A 137 -12.09 -12.47 -2.05
CA LEU A 137 -11.36 -13.22 -3.08
C LEU A 137 -9.86 -12.91 -3.00
N ALA A 138 -9.05 -13.84 -3.45
CA ALA A 138 -7.67 -13.53 -3.68
C ALA A 138 -7.49 -12.90 -5.06
N ALA A 139 -6.97 -11.68 -5.07
CA ALA A 139 -6.84 -10.93 -6.30
C ALA A 139 -5.39 -10.46 -6.54
N PHE A 140 -4.95 -10.60 -7.77
CA PHE A 140 -3.63 -10.18 -8.23
C PHE A 140 -3.76 -9.09 -9.27
N GLN A 141 -3.08 -7.97 -9.03
CA GLN A 141 -3.03 -6.87 -10.00
C GLN A 141 -1.94 -7.12 -11.04
N GLY A 142 -2.29 -6.99 -12.30
CA GLY A 142 -1.35 -6.96 -13.41
C GLY A 142 -1.92 -7.50 -14.72
N ASP A 143 -1.05 -7.58 -15.71
CA ASP A 143 -1.36 -8.04 -17.06
C ASP A 143 -1.32 -9.58 -17.12
N ALA A 144 -2.48 -10.19 -17.38
CA ALA A 144 -2.65 -11.64 -17.46
C ALA A 144 -1.95 -12.29 -18.67
N THR A 145 -1.44 -11.53 -19.62
CA THR A 145 -0.61 -12.06 -20.72
C THR A 145 0.79 -12.46 -20.21
N ARG A 146 1.20 -11.92 -19.04
CA ARG A 146 2.52 -12.19 -18.46
C ARG A 146 2.55 -13.51 -17.69
N ARG A 147 3.41 -14.42 -18.13
CA ARG A 147 3.61 -15.75 -17.51
C ARG A 147 3.88 -15.69 -16.01
N GLU A 148 4.65 -14.71 -15.55
CA GLU A 148 5.00 -14.49 -14.15
C GLU A 148 3.75 -14.31 -13.26
N LEU A 149 2.77 -13.54 -13.72
CA LEU A 149 1.55 -13.28 -12.99
C LEU A 149 0.68 -14.53 -12.89
N LEU A 150 0.55 -15.27 -14.00
CA LEU A 150 -0.17 -16.56 -14.04
C LEU A 150 0.50 -17.62 -13.15
N ARG A 151 1.82 -17.61 -13.05
CA ARG A 151 2.56 -18.46 -12.09
C ARG A 151 2.27 -18.05 -10.65
N ARG A 152 2.21 -16.75 -10.35
CA ARG A 152 1.85 -16.26 -9.01
C ARG A 152 0.44 -16.68 -8.62
N ALA A 153 -0.48 -16.72 -9.57
CA ALA A 153 -1.85 -17.19 -9.38
C ALA A 153 -1.96 -18.73 -9.37
N GLU A 154 -0.83 -19.47 -9.41
CA GLU A 154 -0.75 -20.94 -9.41
C GLU A 154 -1.62 -21.59 -10.50
N VAL A 155 -1.69 -20.98 -11.69
CA VAL A 155 -2.48 -21.48 -12.83
C VAL A 155 -2.11 -22.93 -13.18
N SER A 156 -0.87 -23.34 -12.96
CA SER A 156 -0.42 -24.74 -13.16
C SER A 156 -1.18 -25.78 -12.31
N LYS A 157 -1.81 -25.34 -11.21
CA LYS A 157 -2.59 -26.19 -10.28
C LYS A 157 -4.09 -25.88 -10.33
N ALA A 158 -4.50 -24.94 -11.19
CA ALA A 158 -5.90 -24.60 -11.35
C ALA A 158 -6.65 -25.70 -12.12
N ARG A 159 -7.89 -25.99 -11.70
CA ARG A 159 -8.76 -26.89 -12.47
C ARG A 159 -9.41 -26.21 -13.66
N GLN A 160 -9.64 -24.89 -13.53
CA GLN A 160 -10.35 -24.10 -14.52
C GLN A 160 -9.83 -22.66 -14.55
N VAL A 161 -9.79 -22.08 -15.75
CA VAL A 161 -9.48 -20.68 -15.98
C VAL A 161 -10.59 -20.07 -16.82
N ILE A 162 -11.19 -18.99 -16.32
CA ILE A 162 -12.26 -18.26 -16.99
C ILE A 162 -11.69 -16.92 -17.46
N ILE A 163 -11.74 -16.64 -18.75
CA ILE A 163 -11.14 -15.45 -19.35
C ILE A 163 -12.25 -14.47 -19.72
N CYS A 164 -12.31 -13.35 -18.98
CA CYS A 164 -13.32 -12.31 -19.08
C CYS A 164 -12.73 -10.96 -19.52
N LEU A 165 -11.75 -10.99 -20.41
CA LEU A 165 -11.10 -9.79 -20.91
C LEU A 165 -11.95 -9.13 -22.03
N ASP A 166 -11.85 -7.80 -22.12
CA ASP A 166 -12.55 -7.04 -23.16
C ASP A 166 -11.76 -6.96 -24.48
N ARG A 167 -10.44 -7.20 -24.42
CA ARG A 167 -9.56 -7.18 -25.59
C ARG A 167 -9.30 -8.59 -26.09
N ASP A 168 -9.61 -8.86 -27.35
CA ASP A 168 -9.46 -10.17 -27.98
C ASP A 168 -7.98 -10.61 -28.06
N ASP A 169 -7.05 -9.68 -28.35
CA ASP A 169 -5.62 -9.95 -28.39
C ASP A 169 -5.10 -10.42 -27.03
N ALA A 170 -5.50 -9.75 -25.94
CA ALA A 170 -5.15 -10.13 -24.60
C ALA A 170 -5.78 -11.47 -24.19
N ALA A 171 -7.02 -11.74 -24.60
CA ALA A 171 -7.69 -13.00 -24.33
C ALA A 171 -6.98 -14.17 -25.00
N VAL A 172 -6.60 -14.02 -26.27
CA VAL A 172 -5.85 -15.04 -27.00
C VAL A 172 -4.48 -15.30 -26.38
N LEU A 173 -3.71 -14.25 -26.11
CA LEU A 173 -2.39 -14.37 -25.48
C LEU A 173 -2.45 -15.00 -24.09
N SER A 174 -3.44 -14.59 -23.28
CA SER A 174 -3.65 -15.19 -21.95
C SER A 174 -4.02 -16.69 -22.08
N THR A 175 -4.90 -17.05 -23.03
CA THR A 175 -5.27 -18.45 -23.30
C THR A 175 -4.06 -19.29 -23.66
N LEU A 176 -3.23 -18.81 -24.58
CA LEU A 176 -2.01 -19.50 -25.00
C LEU A 176 -1.04 -19.68 -23.83
N THR A 177 -0.86 -18.65 -23.01
CA THR A 177 0.02 -18.70 -21.83
C THR A 177 -0.53 -19.66 -20.78
N VAL A 178 -1.84 -19.65 -20.54
CA VAL A 178 -2.51 -20.63 -19.65
C VAL A 178 -2.30 -22.06 -20.14
N ARG A 179 -2.51 -22.32 -21.42
CA ARG A 179 -2.30 -23.66 -22.01
C ARG A 179 -0.86 -24.15 -21.90
N GLN A 180 0.12 -23.25 -22.02
CA GLN A 180 1.53 -23.57 -21.81
C GLN A 180 1.85 -23.92 -20.34
N LEU A 181 1.17 -23.29 -19.39
CA LEU A 181 1.38 -23.52 -17.96
C LEU A 181 0.55 -24.70 -17.43
N ASN A 182 -0.63 -24.92 -17.97
CA ASN A 182 -1.57 -25.97 -17.59
C ASN A 182 -2.36 -26.46 -18.80
N PRO A 183 -1.86 -27.49 -19.52
CA PRO A 183 -2.55 -28.04 -20.69
C PRO A 183 -3.92 -28.67 -20.37
N THR A 184 -4.12 -29.10 -19.12
CA THR A 184 -5.31 -29.86 -18.69
C THR A 184 -6.40 -29.00 -18.07
N ALA A 185 -6.12 -27.74 -17.75
CA ALA A 185 -7.13 -26.84 -17.20
C ALA A 185 -8.32 -26.65 -18.14
N GLY A 186 -9.54 -26.64 -17.61
CA GLY A 186 -10.69 -26.14 -18.35
C GLY A 186 -10.50 -24.65 -18.65
N VAL A 187 -10.51 -24.22 -19.92
CA VAL A 187 -10.45 -22.80 -20.29
C VAL A 187 -11.76 -22.44 -20.97
N ILE A 188 -12.41 -21.41 -20.44
CA ILE A 188 -13.69 -20.86 -20.90
C ILE A 188 -13.52 -19.37 -21.20
#